data_cbc8d31da8a60570e8156ea569e8382e
#
_entry.id   cbc8d31da8a60570e8156ea569e8382e
#
_cell.length_a   1.000
_cell.length_b   1.000
_cell.length_c   1.000
_cell.angle_alpha   90.00
_cell.angle_beta   90.00
_cell.angle_gamma   90.00
#
_symmetry.space_group_name_H-M   'P 1'
#
loop_
_entity.id
_entity.type
_entity.pdbx_description
1 polymer ?
#
loop_
_entity_poly.entity_id
_entity_poly.type
_entity_poly.pdbx_seq_one_letter_code
_entity_poly.pdbx_strand_id
1 'polypeptide(L)'
;MPRIQLAVPGEHNVYNALAALAACRLLGIAPEQIRDGLEAYRGTERRFEHKGEYHGAVIVDDYAHHPQEIAATLKAAQKYPHQKLWCVFQPHTYTRTKALLPEFGTALEGADVVLLADIYAARETDTLGISSRDVADAINADQPGKARYFGSFAEIEACLSREVRAGDLVLTMGAGDIYRVGEE
;
A
#
# COMPACT_ATOMS: atom_id res chain seq x y z
N MET A 1 -7.27 -30.90 -10.66
CA MET A 1 -6.66 -29.72 -11.31
C MET A 1 -5.18 -29.70 -10.99
N PRO A 2 -4.30 -29.33 -11.92
CA PRO A 2 -2.90 -29.13 -11.60
C PRO A 2 -2.76 -28.02 -10.55
N ARG A 3 -1.73 -28.09 -9.72
CA ARG A 3 -1.37 -27.03 -8.79
C ARG A 3 -0.97 -25.79 -9.58
N ILE A 4 -1.48 -24.60 -9.22
CA ILE A 4 -1.14 -23.32 -9.83
C ILE A 4 -0.30 -22.54 -8.79
N GLN A 5 0.83 -22.02 -9.20
CA GLN A 5 1.70 -21.22 -8.36
C GLN A 5 1.64 -19.76 -8.80
N LEU A 6 1.02 -18.90 -7.95
CA LEU A 6 0.97 -17.47 -8.21
C LEU A 6 2.30 -16.82 -7.87
N ALA A 7 2.75 -15.89 -8.70
CA ALA A 7 3.94 -15.07 -8.46
C ALA A 7 3.65 -13.83 -7.59
N VAL A 8 2.38 -13.49 -7.40
CA VAL A 8 1.94 -12.32 -6.61
C VAL A 8 1.58 -12.74 -5.17
N PRO A 9 2.00 -11.97 -4.14
CA PRO A 9 1.74 -12.30 -2.74
C PRO A 9 0.30 -11.96 -2.33
N GLY A 10 -0.13 -12.49 -1.20
CA GLY A 10 -1.38 -12.13 -0.52
C GLY A 10 -2.54 -13.08 -0.81
N GLU A 11 -3.31 -13.37 0.23
CA GLU A 11 -4.48 -14.27 0.16
C GLU A 11 -5.57 -13.74 -0.79
N HIS A 12 -5.75 -12.42 -0.85
CA HIS A 12 -6.68 -11.78 -1.78
C HIS A 12 -6.36 -12.10 -3.25
N ASN A 13 -5.07 -12.26 -3.61
CA ASN A 13 -4.69 -12.65 -4.97
C ASN A 13 -5.05 -14.11 -5.28
N VAL A 14 -5.16 -14.98 -4.28
CA VAL A 14 -5.70 -16.32 -4.46
C VAL A 14 -7.19 -16.25 -4.85
N TYR A 15 -7.98 -15.41 -4.16
CA TYR A 15 -9.39 -15.20 -4.53
C TYR A 15 -9.55 -14.56 -5.90
N ASN A 16 -8.71 -13.58 -6.25
CA ASN A 16 -8.69 -12.97 -7.59
C ASN A 16 -8.38 -14.02 -8.68
N ALA A 17 -7.39 -14.87 -8.44
CA ALA A 17 -7.04 -15.95 -9.36
C ALA A 17 -8.15 -16.99 -9.50
N LEU A 18 -8.86 -17.33 -8.42
CA LEU A 18 -10.03 -18.22 -8.47
C LEU A 18 -11.17 -17.61 -9.28
N ALA A 19 -11.44 -16.31 -9.12
CA ALA A 19 -12.44 -15.59 -9.89
C ALA A 19 -12.08 -15.56 -11.39
N ALA A 20 -10.82 -15.25 -11.72
CA ALA A 20 -10.32 -15.28 -13.09
C ALA A 20 -10.40 -16.68 -13.71
N LEU A 21 -10.02 -17.71 -12.97
CA LEU A 21 -10.13 -19.13 -13.37
C LEU A 21 -11.60 -19.49 -13.67
N ALA A 22 -12.52 -19.12 -12.78
CA ALA A 22 -13.95 -19.41 -12.98
C ALA A 22 -14.49 -18.72 -14.24
N ALA A 23 -14.17 -17.42 -14.44
CA ALA A 23 -14.57 -16.69 -15.62
C ALA A 23 -14.01 -17.31 -16.92
N CYS A 24 -12.72 -17.62 -16.94
CA CYS A 24 -12.08 -18.27 -18.09
C CYS A 24 -12.67 -19.63 -18.40
N ARG A 25 -13.03 -20.42 -17.38
CA ARG A 25 -13.71 -21.73 -17.55
C ARG A 25 -15.10 -21.56 -18.19
N LEU A 26 -15.86 -20.55 -17.76
CA LEU A 26 -17.17 -20.25 -18.35
C LEU A 26 -17.07 -19.82 -19.83
N LEU A 27 -15.96 -19.18 -20.20
CA LEU A 27 -15.65 -18.79 -21.57
C LEU A 27 -15.06 -19.93 -22.41
N GLY A 28 -14.92 -21.14 -21.86
CA GLY A 28 -14.43 -22.32 -22.56
C GLY A 28 -12.91 -22.36 -22.78
N ILE A 29 -12.12 -21.53 -22.06
CA ILE A 29 -10.66 -21.55 -22.15
C ILE A 29 -10.11 -22.85 -21.55
N ALA A 30 -9.12 -23.44 -22.23
CA ALA A 30 -8.52 -24.71 -21.81
C ALA A 30 -7.80 -24.57 -20.46
N PRO A 31 -7.85 -25.56 -19.56
CA PRO A 31 -7.23 -25.49 -18.22
C PRO A 31 -5.75 -25.18 -18.25
N GLU A 32 -5.02 -25.67 -19.24
CA GLU A 32 -3.58 -25.46 -19.44
C GLU A 32 -3.28 -23.99 -19.71
N GLN A 33 -4.06 -23.36 -20.60
CA GLN A 33 -3.91 -21.94 -20.92
C GLN A 33 -4.23 -21.04 -19.72
N ILE A 34 -5.25 -21.41 -18.93
CA ILE A 34 -5.60 -20.69 -17.70
C ILE A 34 -4.44 -20.75 -16.69
N ARG A 35 -3.89 -21.96 -16.49
CA ARG A 35 -2.75 -22.16 -15.60
C ARG A 35 -1.57 -21.31 -16.05
N ASP A 36 -1.18 -21.43 -17.31
CA ASP A 36 -0.02 -20.74 -17.87
C ASP A 36 -0.17 -19.23 -17.77
N GLY A 37 -1.38 -18.68 -18.00
CA GLY A 37 -1.69 -17.27 -17.82
C GLY A 37 -1.61 -16.81 -16.35
N LEU A 38 -2.14 -17.60 -15.41
CA LEU A 38 -2.10 -17.28 -13.97
C LEU A 38 -0.67 -17.36 -13.41
N GLU A 39 0.13 -18.32 -13.86
CA GLU A 39 1.54 -18.47 -13.45
C GLU A 39 2.46 -17.41 -14.09
N ALA A 40 2.10 -16.91 -15.28
CA ALA A 40 2.81 -15.81 -15.95
C ALA A 40 2.47 -14.43 -15.39
N TYR A 41 1.36 -14.28 -14.66
CA TYR A 41 0.92 -13.00 -14.11
C TYR A 41 1.90 -12.50 -13.04
N ARG A 42 2.39 -11.27 -13.18
CA ARG A 42 3.37 -10.64 -12.28
C ARG A 42 2.80 -9.52 -11.42
N GLY A 43 1.50 -9.32 -11.48
CA GLY A 43 0.80 -8.25 -10.76
C GLY A 43 0.24 -7.19 -11.70
N THR A 44 -0.52 -6.29 -11.13
CA THR A 44 -1.03 -5.08 -11.77
C THR A 44 -0.25 -3.91 -11.19
N GLU A 45 -0.01 -2.90 -11.99
CA GLU A 45 0.55 -1.64 -11.52
C GLU A 45 -0.15 -1.17 -10.23
N ARG A 46 0.62 -0.69 -9.29
CA ARG A 46 0.14 -0.21 -8.01
C ARG A 46 -0.64 -1.24 -7.17
N ARG A 47 -0.32 -2.55 -7.28
CA ARG A 47 -0.88 -3.63 -6.45
C ARG A 47 0.24 -4.49 -5.88
N PHE A 48 0.80 -4.04 -4.76
CA PHE A 48 2.04 -4.56 -4.16
C PHE A 48 3.16 -4.66 -5.20
N GLU A 49 3.28 -3.61 -6.01
CA GLU A 49 4.20 -3.53 -7.13
C GLU A 49 5.62 -3.27 -6.63
N HIS A 50 6.55 -4.14 -6.97
CA HIS A 50 7.97 -3.92 -6.68
C HIS A 50 8.53 -2.85 -7.62
N LYS A 51 8.93 -1.71 -7.06
CA LYS A 51 9.46 -0.55 -7.82
C LYS A 51 10.98 -0.61 -7.98
N GLY A 52 11.68 -1.27 -7.05
CA GLY A 52 13.14 -1.38 -7.06
C GLY A 52 13.73 -1.44 -5.66
N GLU A 53 15.00 -1.07 -5.57
CA GLU A 53 15.72 -1.01 -4.30
C GLU A 53 16.45 0.34 -4.15
N TYR A 54 16.45 0.86 -2.94
CA TYR A 54 17.22 2.05 -2.56
C TYR A 54 18.10 1.73 -1.37
N HIS A 55 19.43 1.80 -1.54
CA HIS A 55 20.42 1.50 -0.50
C HIS A 55 20.22 0.14 0.19
N GLY A 56 19.70 -0.86 -0.54
CA GLY A 56 19.43 -2.19 -0.04
C GLY A 56 18.09 -2.33 0.72
N ALA A 57 17.25 -1.29 0.71
CA ALA A 57 15.85 -1.36 1.10
C ALA A 57 14.97 -1.62 -0.13
N VAL A 58 13.96 -2.45 0.01
CA VAL A 58 13.01 -2.76 -1.07
C VAL A 58 11.92 -1.70 -1.11
N ILE A 59 11.60 -1.19 -2.30
CA ILE A 59 10.54 -0.22 -2.53
C ILE A 59 9.35 -0.90 -3.20
N VAL A 60 8.16 -0.75 -2.62
CA VAL A 60 6.90 -1.32 -3.12
C VAL A 60 5.84 -0.22 -3.18
N ASP A 61 4.98 -0.24 -4.21
CA ASP A 61 3.82 0.65 -4.30
C ASP A 61 2.50 -0.14 -4.26
N ASP A 62 1.50 0.42 -3.57
CA ASP A 62 0.15 -0.14 -3.50
C ASP A 62 -0.93 0.94 -3.58
N TYR A 63 -2.00 0.67 -4.30
CA TYR A 63 -3.12 1.59 -4.50
C TYR A 63 -4.08 1.66 -3.31
N ALA A 64 -3.88 0.85 -2.28
CA ALA A 64 -4.74 0.79 -1.10
C ALA A 64 -4.94 2.17 -0.47
N HIS A 65 -6.19 2.53 -0.24
CA HIS A 65 -6.59 3.84 0.28
C HIS A 65 -7.84 3.78 1.18
N HIS A 66 -8.44 2.61 1.33
CA HIS A 66 -9.49 2.34 2.31
C HIS A 66 -8.90 1.57 3.49
N PRO A 67 -9.30 1.81 4.75
CA PRO A 67 -8.71 1.15 5.92
C PRO A 67 -8.61 -0.38 5.80
N GLN A 68 -9.62 -1.05 5.26
CA GLN A 68 -9.60 -2.50 5.05
C GLN A 68 -8.53 -2.94 4.05
N GLU A 69 -8.35 -2.18 2.95
CA GLU A 69 -7.31 -2.45 1.95
C GLU A 69 -5.92 -2.23 2.56
N ILE A 70 -5.73 -1.10 3.28
CA ILE A 70 -4.50 -0.76 3.99
C ILE A 70 -4.08 -1.88 4.94
N ALA A 71 -4.99 -2.33 5.80
CA ALA A 71 -4.72 -3.42 6.73
C ALA A 71 -4.36 -4.73 6.01
N ALA A 72 -5.03 -5.05 4.90
CA ALA A 72 -4.74 -6.23 4.10
C ALA A 72 -3.35 -6.15 3.43
N THR A 73 -2.99 -4.98 2.87
CA THR A 73 -1.69 -4.74 2.25
C THR A 73 -0.57 -4.79 3.28
N LEU A 74 -0.72 -4.14 4.44
CA LEU A 74 0.27 -4.20 5.52
C LEU A 74 0.44 -5.63 6.06
N LYS A 75 -0.65 -6.39 6.21
CA LYS A 75 -0.57 -7.81 6.58
C LYS A 75 0.18 -8.66 5.54
N ALA A 76 0.07 -8.34 4.27
CA ALA A 76 0.86 -8.97 3.21
C ALA A 76 2.33 -8.56 3.30
N ALA A 77 2.60 -7.26 3.50
CA ALA A 77 3.93 -6.69 3.68
C ALA A 77 4.70 -7.31 4.85
N GLN A 78 4.02 -7.57 5.98
CA GLN A 78 4.61 -8.24 7.15
C GLN A 78 5.13 -9.66 6.87
N LYS A 79 4.63 -10.32 5.81
CA LYS A 79 5.13 -11.63 5.38
C LYS A 79 6.33 -11.54 4.44
N TYR A 80 6.62 -10.35 3.93
CA TYR A 80 7.79 -10.10 3.10
C TYR A 80 9.02 -9.96 4.00
N PRO A 81 10.18 -10.52 3.67
CA PRO A 81 11.38 -10.37 4.48
C PRO A 81 11.78 -8.90 4.62
N HIS A 82 11.82 -8.37 5.84
CA HIS A 82 12.24 -6.99 6.11
C HIS A 82 12.74 -6.85 7.55
N GLN A 83 13.51 -5.80 7.81
CA GLN A 83 13.93 -5.40 9.17
C GLN A 83 12.94 -4.41 9.77
N LYS A 84 12.55 -3.38 9.01
CA LYS A 84 11.57 -2.38 9.38
C LYS A 84 10.63 -2.11 8.22
N LEU A 85 9.34 -2.00 8.51
CA LEU A 85 8.29 -1.67 7.53
C LEU A 85 7.92 -0.19 7.64
N TRP A 86 8.29 0.58 6.61
CA TRP A 86 7.92 1.97 6.42
C TRP A 86 6.67 2.05 5.55
N CYS A 87 5.64 2.75 6.01
CA CYS A 87 4.44 3.05 5.23
C CYS A 87 4.40 4.55 4.91
N VAL A 88 4.55 4.91 3.64
CA VAL A 88 4.40 6.28 3.14
C VAL A 88 2.99 6.40 2.61
N PHE A 89 2.11 7.01 3.38
CA PHE A 89 0.67 7.00 3.10
C PHE A 89 0.16 8.39 2.70
N GLN A 90 -0.63 8.42 1.61
CA GLN A 90 -1.39 9.58 1.18
C GLN A 90 -2.89 9.30 1.33
N PRO A 91 -3.59 9.91 2.30
CA PRO A 91 -5.03 9.81 2.38
C PRO A 91 -5.70 10.34 1.10
N HIS A 92 -6.80 9.72 0.69
CA HIS A 92 -7.49 10.08 -0.55
C HIS A 92 -8.88 10.61 -0.23
N THR A 93 -9.12 11.88 -0.55
CA THR A 93 -10.25 12.76 -0.33
C THR A 93 -10.49 13.14 1.14
N TYR A 94 -10.90 14.39 1.33
CA TYR A 94 -11.23 14.93 2.67
C TYR A 94 -12.44 14.23 3.28
N THR A 95 -13.47 13.97 2.46
CA THR A 95 -14.71 13.31 2.90
C THR A 95 -14.41 11.93 3.49
N ARG A 96 -13.64 11.11 2.79
CA ARG A 96 -13.26 9.77 3.26
C ARG A 96 -12.36 9.84 4.48
N THR A 97 -11.34 10.72 4.46
CA THR A 97 -10.42 10.86 5.57
C THR A 97 -11.16 11.23 6.85
N LYS A 98 -12.10 12.17 6.77
CA LYS A 98 -12.90 12.58 7.93
C LYS A 98 -13.83 11.48 8.42
N ALA A 99 -14.51 10.80 7.49
CA ALA A 99 -15.48 9.75 7.83
C ALA A 99 -14.83 8.51 8.47
N LEU A 100 -13.58 8.18 8.08
CA LEU A 100 -12.88 6.95 8.48
C LEU A 100 -11.64 7.25 9.35
N LEU A 101 -11.57 8.42 9.98
CA LEU A 101 -10.41 8.84 10.76
C LEU A 101 -10.02 7.82 11.86
N PRO A 102 -10.95 7.30 12.67
CA PRO A 102 -10.59 6.30 13.68
C PRO A 102 -10.05 5.00 13.08
N GLU A 103 -10.62 4.56 11.95
CA GLU A 103 -10.24 3.33 11.28
C GLU A 103 -8.85 3.41 10.65
N PHE A 104 -8.41 4.61 10.21
CA PHE A 104 -7.04 4.79 9.71
C PHE A 104 -6.00 4.57 10.80
N GLY A 105 -6.27 5.00 12.04
CA GLY A 105 -5.38 4.74 13.19
C GLY A 105 -5.08 3.26 13.31
N THR A 106 -6.11 2.43 13.40
CA THR A 106 -5.99 0.97 13.52
C THR A 106 -5.42 0.31 12.27
N ALA A 107 -5.85 0.75 11.07
CA ALA A 107 -5.40 0.13 9.82
C ALA A 107 -3.89 0.25 9.59
N LEU A 108 -3.29 1.34 10.07
CA LEU A 108 -1.86 1.65 9.90
C LEU A 108 -0.96 1.09 11.03
N GLU A 109 -1.54 0.40 12.02
CA GLU A 109 -0.78 -0.23 13.11
C GLU A 109 0.24 -1.27 12.63
N GLY A 110 -0.01 -1.89 11.48
CA GLY A 110 0.85 -2.92 10.91
C GLY A 110 2.22 -2.46 10.41
N ALA A 111 2.44 -1.15 10.25
CA ALA A 111 3.74 -0.57 9.90
C ALA A 111 4.55 -0.22 11.15
N ASP A 112 5.89 -0.20 11.07
CA ASP A 112 6.76 0.27 12.16
C ASP A 112 6.83 1.80 12.18
N VAL A 113 6.84 2.43 11.00
CA VAL A 113 6.87 3.89 10.83
C VAL A 113 5.86 4.28 9.76
N VAL A 114 5.10 5.33 10.02
CA VAL A 114 4.13 5.90 9.08
C VAL A 114 4.55 7.34 8.74
N LEU A 115 4.76 7.61 7.45
CA LEU A 115 4.99 8.95 6.91
C LEU A 115 3.75 9.37 6.13
N LEU A 116 3.16 10.50 6.50
CA LEU A 116 1.91 10.99 5.93
C LEU A 116 2.18 12.20 5.04
N ALA A 117 1.73 12.12 3.78
CA ALA A 117 1.65 13.25 2.86
C ALA A 117 0.32 13.99 3.03
N ASP A 118 0.18 15.16 2.42
CA ASP A 118 -1.09 15.87 2.33
C ASP A 118 -2.19 15.01 1.70
N ILE A 119 -3.44 15.24 2.13
CA ILE A 119 -4.61 14.57 1.56
C ILE A 119 -4.68 14.88 0.06
N TYR A 120 -4.76 13.85 -0.76
CA TYR A 120 -5.06 13.99 -2.18
C TYR A 120 -6.54 14.34 -2.37
N ALA A 121 -6.80 15.62 -2.68
CA ALA A 121 -8.15 16.17 -2.73
C ALA A 121 -9.01 15.59 -3.86
N ALA A 122 -8.40 15.08 -4.94
CA ALA A 122 -9.08 14.67 -6.18
C ALA A 122 -9.97 15.79 -6.73
N ARG A 123 -11.29 15.69 -6.56
CA ARG A 123 -12.26 16.71 -7.03
C ARG A 123 -12.85 17.55 -5.90
N GLU A 124 -12.45 17.29 -4.67
CA GLU A 124 -12.97 18.02 -3.51
C GLU A 124 -12.26 19.37 -3.36
N THR A 125 -13.02 20.40 -3.05
CA THR A 125 -12.53 21.78 -2.84
C THR A 125 -12.66 22.22 -1.39
N ASP A 126 -13.54 21.56 -0.61
CA ASP A 126 -13.72 21.82 0.82
C ASP A 126 -12.89 20.81 1.62
N THR A 127 -12.02 21.32 2.47
CA THR A 127 -11.15 20.49 3.35
C THR A 127 -11.95 19.86 4.51
N LEU A 128 -13.17 20.27 4.73
CA LEU A 128 -14.02 19.84 5.87
C LEU A 128 -13.34 20.01 7.24
N GLY A 129 -12.28 20.84 7.31
CA GLY A 129 -11.47 21.03 8.50
C GLY A 129 -10.64 19.82 8.92
N ILE A 130 -10.37 18.86 8.00
CA ILE A 130 -9.53 17.68 8.22
C ILE A 130 -8.21 17.80 7.44
N SER A 131 -7.14 17.26 7.99
CA SER A 131 -5.81 17.19 7.39
C SER A 131 -5.14 15.85 7.69
N SER A 132 -4.03 15.55 7.04
CA SER A 132 -3.22 14.36 7.36
C SER A 132 -2.57 14.44 8.75
N ARG A 133 -2.51 15.61 9.38
CA ARG A 133 -2.06 15.77 10.78
C ARG A 133 -3.03 15.08 11.72
N ASP A 134 -4.33 15.18 11.49
CA ASP A 134 -5.35 14.51 12.31
C ASP A 134 -5.20 12.99 12.23
N VAL A 135 -4.79 12.46 11.06
CA VAL A 135 -4.48 11.03 10.90
C VAL A 135 -3.21 10.66 11.69
N ALA A 136 -2.16 11.50 11.63
CA ALA A 136 -0.95 11.30 12.43
C ALA A 136 -1.25 11.31 13.93
N ASP A 137 -2.06 12.25 14.38
CA ASP A 137 -2.43 12.40 15.79
C ASP A 137 -3.25 11.19 16.27
N ALA A 138 -4.18 10.68 15.43
CA ALA A 138 -4.94 9.47 15.74
C ALA A 138 -4.05 8.24 15.90
N ILE A 139 -3.04 8.06 15.04
CA ILE A 139 -2.06 6.96 15.16
C ILE A 139 -1.20 7.14 16.41
N ASN A 140 -0.73 8.36 16.65
CA ASN A 140 0.19 8.65 17.76
C ASN A 140 -0.49 8.65 19.13
N ALA A 141 -1.82 8.71 19.19
CA ALA A 141 -2.56 8.58 20.45
C ALA A 141 -2.30 7.23 21.12
N ASP A 142 -2.25 6.15 20.34
CA ASP A 142 -2.01 4.80 20.83
C ASP A 142 -0.52 4.40 20.74
N GLN A 143 0.21 4.94 19.75
CA GLN A 143 1.63 4.63 19.48
C GLN A 143 2.46 5.90 19.27
N PRO A 144 2.86 6.59 20.34
CA PRO A 144 3.56 7.88 20.26
C PRO A 144 4.82 7.85 19.39
N GLY A 145 4.90 8.80 18.44
CA GLY A 145 6.05 8.95 17.54
C GLY A 145 6.10 8.01 16.34
N LYS A 146 5.09 7.15 16.16
CA LYS A 146 4.99 6.24 15.04
C LYS A 146 4.69 6.96 13.72
N ALA A 147 3.78 7.95 13.74
CA ALA A 147 3.36 8.68 12.57
C ALA A 147 3.96 10.09 12.53
N ARG A 148 4.40 10.49 11.34
CA ARG A 148 4.94 11.82 11.06
C ARG A 148 4.28 12.39 9.81
N TYR A 149 3.82 13.63 9.87
CA TYR A 149 3.26 14.36 8.74
C TYR A 149 4.34 15.22 8.06
N PHE A 150 4.28 15.30 6.74
CA PHE A 150 5.13 16.13 5.90
C PHE A 150 4.29 16.90 4.88
N GLY A 151 4.65 18.17 4.64
CA GLY A 151 3.93 19.06 3.72
C GLY A 151 4.32 18.90 2.25
N SER A 152 5.35 18.08 1.96
CA SER A 152 5.81 17.84 0.59
C SER A 152 6.44 16.46 0.44
N PHE A 153 6.45 15.94 -0.79
CA PHE A 153 7.13 14.67 -1.10
C PHE A 153 8.65 14.79 -0.89
N ALA A 154 9.25 15.93 -1.26
CA ALA A 154 10.68 16.17 -1.04
C ALA A 154 11.09 16.05 0.44
N GLU A 155 10.24 16.46 1.38
CA GLU A 155 10.51 16.27 2.81
C GLU A 155 10.42 14.79 3.22
N ILE A 156 9.50 14.03 2.63
CA ILE A 156 9.38 12.58 2.84
C ILE A 156 10.62 11.87 2.29
N GLU A 157 11.04 12.17 1.07
CA GLU A 157 12.23 11.63 0.42
C GLU A 157 13.51 11.93 1.23
N ALA A 158 13.66 13.17 1.70
CA ALA A 158 14.77 13.55 2.57
C ALA A 158 14.76 12.80 3.91
N CYS A 159 13.58 12.49 4.45
CA CYS A 159 13.43 11.67 5.63
C CYS A 159 13.83 10.21 5.37
N LEU A 160 13.31 9.59 4.29
CA LEU A 160 13.63 8.22 3.90
C LEU A 160 15.13 8.07 3.63
N SER A 161 15.75 8.99 2.89
CA SER A 161 17.19 8.98 2.57
C SER A 161 18.09 8.98 3.81
N ARG A 162 17.66 9.65 4.89
CA ARG A 162 18.42 9.68 6.15
C ARG A 162 18.22 8.43 7.00
N GLU A 163 17.01 7.87 7.02
CA GLU A 163 16.59 6.94 8.07
C GLU A 163 16.43 5.51 7.60
N VAL A 164 16.11 5.26 6.32
CA VAL A 164 15.97 3.91 5.75
C VAL A 164 17.33 3.21 5.70
N ARG A 165 17.34 1.92 5.97
CA ARG A 165 18.53 1.07 6.01
C ARG A 165 18.36 -0.15 5.11
N ALA A 166 19.47 -0.77 4.76
CA ALA A 166 19.46 -2.04 4.04
C ALA A 166 18.64 -3.09 4.79
N GLY A 167 17.80 -3.79 4.06
CA GLY A 167 16.86 -4.77 4.60
C GLY A 167 15.53 -4.20 5.07
N ASP A 168 15.31 -2.88 5.01
CA ASP A 168 13.99 -2.29 5.25
C ASP A 168 13.06 -2.51 4.05
N LEU A 169 11.75 -2.43 4.29
CA LEU A 169 10.70 -2.40 3.27
C LEU A 169 10.00 -1.04 3.33
N VAL A 170 10.04 -0.30 2.22
CA VAL A 170 9.33 0.98 2.07
C VAL A 170 8.12 0.74 1.17
N LEU A 171 6.94 1.00 1.71
CA LEU A 171 5.66 0.82 1.03
C LEU A 171 5.01 2.18 0.81
N THR A 172 5.00 2.69 -0.43
CA THR A 172 4.16 3.83 -0.81
C THR A 172 2.73 3.36 -0.99
N MET A 173 1.76 4.07 -0.39
CA MET A 173 0.38 3.61 -0.36
C MET A 173 -0.60 4.78 -0.52
N GLY A 174 -1.56 4.63 -1.45
CA GLY A 174 -2.61 5.61 -1.69
C GLY A 174 -3.12 5.63 -3.13
N ALA A 175 -4.32 6.16 -3.37
CA ALA A 175 -4.92 6.28 -4.70
C ALA A 175 -4.51 7.57 -5.44
N GLY A 176 -3.75 8.45 -4.80
CA GLY A 176 -3.20 9.67 -5.38
C GLY A 176 -1.85 9.45 -6.07
N ASP A 177 -0.97 10.42 -5.95
CA ASP A 177 0.34 10.49 -6.62
C ASP A 177 1.53 10.14 -5.72
N ILE A 178 1.28 9.57 -4.53
CA ILE A 178 2.31 9.18 -3.55
C ILE A 178 3.34 8.18 -4.10
N TYR A 179 2.97 7.39 -5.12
CA TYR A 179 3.86 6.44 -5.78
C TYR A 179 5.15 7.10 -6.31
N ARG A 180 5.09 8.42 -6.62
CA ARG A 180 6.24 9.19 -7.10
C ARG A 180 7.40 9.21 -6.11
N VAL A 181 7.11 9.20 -4.81
CA VAL A 181 8.13 9.09 -3.76
C VAL A 181 8.93 7.78 -3.85
N GLY A 182 8.36 6.74 -4.43
CA GLY A 182 9.04 5.46 -4.63
C GLY A 182 9.72 5.32 -5.99
N GLU A 183 9.62 6.33 -6.86
CA GLU A 183 10.21 6.33 -8.22
C GLU A 183 11.43 7.26 -8.34
N GLU A 184 11.62 8.20 -7.39
CA GLU A 184 12.77 9.11 -7.30
C GLU A 184 13.83 8.59 -6.30
#